data_90dd934b7a64d403c905b33e069d42f5
#
_entry.id   90dd934b7a64d403c905b33e069d42f5
#
_cell.length_a   1.000
_cell.length_b   1.000
_cell.length_c   1.000
_cell.angle_alpha   90.00
_cell.angle_beta   90.00
_cell.angle_gamma   90.00
#
_symmetry.space_group_name_H-M   'P 1'
#
loop_
_entity.id
_entity.type
_entity.pdbx_description
1 polymer ?
#
loop_
_entity_poly.entity_id
_entity_poly.type
_entity_poly.pdbx_seq_one_letter_code
_entity_poly.pdbx_strand_id
1 'polypeptide(L)'
;SAASSGVSAPSVALKNTGEYLQTPRYNEGIVKVSFMYRFASSGTGSYIVVEKESDNSWTAIDTLRYVDTSKNYPEYTFSIEEHVTSVKVVYAHKEKGNVAVDDASITYGAYVKDIFSQEKVGNITTHVIEGLSPQTEYGYQVRSVCKDVVSNWSSVQRAVTADISAVTSVRSCDPLVYVSGRQIIIATLCGSERISVYNLSGQMLY
;
A
#
# COMPACT_ATOMS: atom_id res chain seq x y z
N SER A 1 1.21 -27.47 24.56
CA SER A 1 0.65 -27.57 25.89
C SER A 1 -0.75 -26.98 25.88
N ALA A 2 -1.74 -27.84 26.03
CA ALA A 2 -3.15 -27.48 26.09
C ALA A 2 -3.49 -26.78 27.42
N ALA A 3 -2.94 -25.65 27.68
CA ALA A 3 -3.32 -24.85 28.84
C ALA A 3 -4.30 -23.79 28.38
N SER A 4 -5.51 -23.83 28.89
CA SER A 4 -6.60 -22.85 28.74
C SER A 4 -6.27 -21.49 29.34
N SER A 5 -5.16 -20.89 28.91
CA SER A 5 -4.78 -19.53 29.39
C SER A 5 -5.25 -18.45 28.41
N GLY A 6 -5.67 -18.82 27.22
CA GLY A 6 -6.25 -17.98 26.20
C GLY A 6 -7.78 -18.06 26.15
N VAL A 7 -8.39 -17.59 25.08
CA VAL A 7 -9.85 -17.60 24.84
C VAL A 7 -10.34 -19.04 24.67
N SER A 8 -9.58 -19.84 23.94
CA SER A 8 -9.85 -21.23 23.67
C SER A 8 -8.57 -22.07 23.78
N ALA A 9 -8.69 -23.39 23.75
CA ALA A 9 -7.53 -24.27 23.70
C ALA A 9 -7.37 -24.80 22.25
N PRO A 10 -6.13 -24.85 21.72
CA PRO A 10 -4.85 -24.51 22.36
C PRO A 10 -4.48 -23.03 22.19
N SER A 11 -3.95 -22.41 23.24
CA SER A 11 -3.32 -21.09 23.19
C SER A 11 -1.79 -21.18 23.31
N VAL A 12 -1.09 -20.18 22.79
CA VAL A 12 0.36 -20.05 22.97
C VAL A 12 0.64 -19.29 24.26
N ALA A 13 1.50 -19.84 25.14
CA ALA A 13 1.91 -19.18 26.36
C ALA A 13 3.37 -18.76 26.29
N LEU A 14 3.61 -17.45 26.46
CA LEU A 14 4.93 -16.87 26.68
C LEU A 14 5.20 -16.85 28.19
N LYS A 15 6.24 -17.55 28.63
CA LYS A 15 6.51 -17.86 30.04
C LYS A 15 7.66 -17.05 30.62
N ASN A 16 8.59 -16.60 29.79
CA ASN A 16 9.81 -15.91 30.20
C ASN A 16 10.00 -14.61 29.45
N THR A 17 10.68 -13.66 30.07
CA THR A 17 11.14 -12.45 29.38
C THR A 17 12.00 -12.84 28.16
N GLY A 18 11.73 -12.23 27.04
CA GLY A 18 12.39 -12.48 25.76
C GLY A 18 11.76 -13.57 24.90
N GLU A 19 10.85 -14.37 25.44
CA GLU A 19 10.07 -15.28 24.59
C GLU A 19 9.14 -14.53 23.66
N TYR A 20 8.95 -15.03 22.45
CA TYR A 20 8.13 -14.39 21.45
C TYR A 20 7.36 -15.38 20.58
N LEU A 21 6.29 -14.90 19.99
CA LEU A 21 5.56 -15.53 18.89
C LEU A 21 5.78 -14.68 17.65
N GLN A 22 6.24 -15.27 16.56
CA GLN A 22 6.54 -14.59 15.30
C GLN A 22 5.78 -15.20 14.15
N THR A 23 5.29 -14.37 13.23
CA THR A 23 4.70 -14.83 11.98
C THR A 23 5.76 -15.39 11.03
N PRO A 24 5.41 -16.26 10.09
CA PRO A 24 6.24 -16.48 8.92
C PRO A 24 6.54 -15.16 8.20
N ARG A 25 7.54 -15.15 7.34
CA ARG A 25 7.80 -14.02 6.44
C ARG A 25 6.85 -14.06 5.24
N TYR A 26 6.24 -12.92 4.95
CA TYR A 26 5.36 -12.71 3.81
C TYR A 26 6.01 -11.72 2.84
N ASN A 27 6.48 -12.20 1.70
CA ASN A 27 7.17 -11.36 0.71
C ASN A 27 6.25 -10.29 0.10
N GLU A 28 4.95 -10.58 0.03
CA GLU A 28 3.94 -9.63 -0.46
C GLU A 28 3.60 -8.55 0.57
N GLY A 29 4.03 -8.74 1.80
CA GLY A 29 3.75 -7.85 2.92
C GLY A 29 2.58 -8.29 3.78
N ILE A 30 2.57 -7.81 5.02
CA ILE A 30 1.47 -7.97 5.98
C ILE A 30 0.69 -6.66 6.02
N VAL A 31 -0.63 -6.74 5.83
CA VAL A 31 -1.54 -5.58 5.77
C VAL A 31 -2.23 -5.34 7.11
N LYS A 32 -2.56 -6.43 7.81
CA LYS A 32 -3.24 -6.38 9.10
C LYS A 32 -2.85 -7.57 9.96
N VAL A 33 -2.69 -7.33 11.24
CA VAL A 33 -2.52 -8.36 12.26
C VAL A 33 -3.53 -8.12 13.36
N SER A 34 -4.18 -9.18 13.81
CA SER A 34 -4.96 -9.16 15.05
C SER A 34 -4.67 -10.40 15.88
N PHE A 35 -4.77 -10.29 17.18
CA PHE A 35 -4.68 -11.40 18.11
C PHE A 35 -5.35 -11.06 19.43
N MET A 36 -5.81 -12.07 20.13
CA MET A 36 -6.22 -11.92 21.53
C MET A 36 -5.07 -12.21 22.46
N TYR A 37 -5.00 -11.52 23.60
CA TYR A 37 -3.97 -11.75 24.58
C TYR A 37 -4.51 -11.68 26.00
N ARG A 38 -3.79 -12.31 26.93
CA ARG A 38 -4.12 -12.31 28.34
C ARG A 38 -2.87 -12.39 29.20
N PHE A 39 -2.80 -11.52 30.18
CA PHE A 39 -1.81 -11.62 31.25
C PHE A 39 -2.33 -12.55 32.35
N ALA A 40 -1.93 -13.81 32.32
CA ALA A 40 -2.39 -14.80 33.29
C ALA A 40 -1.59 -14.74 34.59
N SER A 41 -2.20 -14.24 35.65
CA SER A 41 -1.57 -14.04 36.97
C SER A 41 -0.30 -13.19 36.93
N SER A 42 -0.22 -12.30 35.96
CA SER A 42 0.93 -11.42 35.75
C SER A 42 0.95 -10.28 36.76
N GLY A 43 2.11 -9.69 37.01
CA GLY A 43 2.24 -8.47 37.77
C GLY A 43 1.99 -7.22 36.95
N THR A 44 1.68 -6.13 37.61
CA THR A 44 1.35 -4.84 36.99
C THR A 44 2.50 -4.23 36.18
N GLY A 45 3.74 -4.62 36.45
CA GLY A 45 4.92 -4.23 35.69
C GLY A 45 5.13 -5.05 34.40
N SER A 46 4.39 -6.15 34.20
CA SER A 46 4.55 -6.99 33.02
C SER A 46 4.02 -6.32 31.76
N TYR A 47 4.71 -6.51 30.62
CA TYR A 47 4.26 -6.02 29.32
C TYR A 47 4.80 -6.85 28.15
N ILE A 48 4.07 -6.79 27.06
CA ILE A 48 4.51 -7.32 25.77
C ILE A 48 4.76 -6.17 24.81
N VAL A 49 5.69 -6.38 23.87
CA VAL A 49 5.96 -5.45 22.77
C VAL A 49 5.59 -6.14 21.47
N VAL A 50 4.84 -5.44 20.64
CA VAL A 50 4.57 -5.85 19.27
C VAL A 50 5.60 -5.20 18.36
N GLU A 51 6.33 -5.98 17.60
CA GLU A 51 7.38 -5.50 16.71
C GLU A 51 7.08 -5.94 15.27
N LYS A 52 7.45 -5.10 14.31
CA LYS A 52 7.39 -5.37 12.87
C LYS A 52 8.77 -5.45 12.27
N GLU A 53 8.89 -6.24 11.23
CA GLU A 53 10.09 -6.31 10.40
C GLU A 53 9.85 -5.61 9.07
N SER A 54 10.63 -4.57 8.81
CA SER A 54 10.69 -3.85 7.56
C SER A 54 12.16 -3.65 7.18
N ASP A 55 12.51 -3.86 5.91
CA ASP A 55 13.90 -3.71 5.41
C ASP A 55 14.94 -4.46 6.25
N ASN A 56 14.61 -5.69 6.68
CA ASN A 56 15.43 -6.54 7.55
C ASN A 56 15.74 -5.95 8.94
N SER A 57 14.97 -4.97 9.38
CA SER A 57 15.09 -4.34 10.69
C SER A 57 13.82 -4.52 11.50
N TRP A 58 13.97 -4.81 12.79
CA TRP A 58 12.86 -4.90 13.73
C TRP A 58 12.65 -3.58 14.44
N THR A 59 11.41 -3.11 14.45
CA THR A 59 11.00 -1.89 15.15
C THR A 59 9.74 -2.14 15.97
N ALA A 60 9.67 -1.55 17.16
CA ALA A 60 8.48 -1.64 18.00
C ALA A 60 7.34 -0.85 17.37
N ILE A 61 6.16 -1.47 17.33
CA ILE A 61 4.91 -0.84 16.91
C ILE A 61 4.18 -0.31 18.14
N ASP A 62 4.08 -1.16 19.17
CA ASP A 62 3.28 -0.87 20.35
C ASP A 62 3.78 -1.63 21.58
N THR A 63 3.41 -1.12 22.75
CA THR A 63 3.69 -1.75 24.06
C THR A 63 2.38 -1.96 24.80
N LEU A 64 1.97 -3.23 24.90
CA LEU A 64 0.76 -3.62 25.61
C LEU A 64 1.11 -3.98 27.05
N ARG A 65 0.72 -3.10 27.96
CA ARG A 65 0.98 -3.27 29.39
C ARG A 65 -0.08 -4.13 30.06
N TYR A 66 0.27 -4.71 31.20
CA TYR A 66 -0.67 -5.44 32.02
C TYR A 66 -1.95 -4.62 32.24
N VAL A 67 -3.06 -5.24 31.92
CA VAL A 67 -4.39 -4.86 32.37
C VAL A 67 -5.02 -6.07 33.03
N ASP A 68 -5.86 -5.86 34.06
CA ASP A 68 -6.56 -6.98 34.68
C ASP A 68 -7.52 -7.61 33.67
N THR A 69 -7.08 -8.70 33.07
CA THR A 69 -7.81 -9.44 32.04
C THR A 69 -8.51 -10.67 32.62
N SER A 70 -8.70 -10.72 33.93
CA SER A 70 -9.32 -11.87 34.61
C SER A 70 -10.73 -12.21 34.10
N LYS A 71 -11.38 -11.27 33.41
CA LYS A 71 -12.74 -11.43 32.86
C LYS A 71 -12.85 -11.16 31.35
N ASN A 72 -11.84 -10.54 30.73
CA ASN A 72 -11.86 -10.18 29.31
C ASN A 72 -10.52 -10.53 28.68
N TYR A 73 -10.59 -10.94 27.40
CA TYR A 73 -9.43 -11.13 26.54
C TYR A 73 -9.42 -9.96 25.53
N PRO A 74 -8.60 -8.93 25.75
CA PRO A 74 -8.53 -7.84 24.80
C PRO A 74 -8.03 -8.34 23.46
N GLU A 75 -8.67 -7.88 22.40
CA GLU A 75 -8.18 -8.04 21.04
C GLU A 75 -7.25 -6.87 20.72
N TYR A 76 -6.10 -7.20 20.19
CA TYR A 76 -5.19 -6.24 19.57
C TYR A 76 -5.32 -6.30 18.07
N THR A 77 -5.51 -5.15 17.44
CA THR A 77 -5.54 -5.04 15.99
C THR A 77 -4.61 -3.93 15.54
N PHE A 78 -3.78 -4.23 14.58
CA PHE A 78 -2.86 -3.29 13.96
C PHE A 78 -2.98 -3.33 12.44
N SER A 79 -3.26 -2.18 11.85
CA SER A 79 -3.22 -1.96 10.41
C SER A 79 -1.87 -1.38 10.03
N ILE A 80 -1.28 -1.90 8.98
CA ILE A 80 0.09 -1.62 8.60
C ILE A 80 0.09 -0.66 7.42
N GLU A 81 0.82 0.44 7.53
CA GLU A 81 0.92 1.51 6.54
C GLU A 81 2.24 1.51 5.76
N GLU A 82 3.01 0.43 5.87
CA GLU A 82 4.28 0.27 5.18
C GLU A 82 4.52 -1.20 4.83
N HIS A 83 5.54 -1.51 4.02
CA HIS A 83 5.88 -2.90 3.70
C HIS A 83 6.51 -3.60 4.89
N VAL A 84 5.73 -4.47 5.54
CA VAL A 84 6.13 -5.30 6.68
C VAL A 84 6.13 -6.75 6.28
N THR A 85 7.25 -7.42 6.45
CA THR A 85 7.40 -8.83 6.06
C THR A 85 7.09 -9.82 7.18
N SER A 86 7.23 -9.40 8.42
CA SER A 86 6.97 -10.24 9.60
C SER A 86 6.57 -9.39 10.81
N VAL A 87 5.79 -9.97 11.70
CA VAL A 87 5.40 -9.36 12.98
C VAL A 87 5.71 -10.34 14.09
N LYS A 88 6.17 -9.86 15.24
CA LYS A 88 6.33 -10.69 16.45
C LYS A 88 5.76 -10.00 17.69
N VAL A 89 5.28 -10.81 18.60
CA VAL A 89 4.82 -10.42 19.92
C VAL A 89 5.84 -10.95 20.93
N VAL A 90 6.51 -10.06 21.63
CA VAL A 90 7.59 -10.38 22.56
C VAL A 90 7.13 -10.15 23.99
N TYR A 91 7.32 -11.11 24.89
CA TYR A 91 7.16 -10.87 26.31
C TYR A 91 8.38 -10.09 26.83
N ALA A 92 8.33 -8.78 26.66
CA ALA A 92 9.50 -7.93 26.83
C ALA A 92 9.90 -7.73 28.30
N HIS A 93 8.92 -7.73 29.21
CA HIS A 93 9.21 -7.69 30.66
C HIS A 93 8.20 -8.53 31.44
N LYS A 94 8.72 -9.44 32.24
CA LYS A 94 7.96 -10.28 33.15
C LYS A 94 8.25 -9.87 34.58
N GLU A 95 7.24 -9.35 35.27
CA GLU A 95 7.29 -9.25 36.71
C GLU A 95 6.94 -10.62 37.35
N LYS A 96 5.80 -11.20 36.96
CA LYS A 96 5.37 -12.55 37.32
C LYS A 96 4.31 -13.04 36.31
N GLY A 97 3.94 -14.33 36.44
CA GLY A 97 2.91 -14.94 35.60
C GLY A 97 3.36 -15.15 34.13
N ASN A 98 2.42 -15.40 33.24
CA ASN A 98 2.65 -15.69 31.85
C ASN A 98 1.72 -14.83 30.99
N VAL A 99 2.04 -14.70 29.71
CA VAL A 99 1.15 -14.11 28.71
C VAL A 99 0.67 -15.21 27.78
N ALA A 100 -0.64 -15.30 27.59
CA ALA A 100 -1.24 -16.12 26.56
C ALA A 100 -1.55 -15.26 25.33
N VAL A 101 -1.28 -15.78 24.15
CA VAL A 101 -1.66 -15.22 22.84
C VAL A 101 -2.53 -16.25 22.15
N ASP A 102 -3.65 -15.79 21.58
CA ASP A 102 -4.68 -16.64 20.99
C ASP A 102 -5.35 -15.95 19.80
N ASP A 103 -6.09 -16.71 18.98
CA ASP A 103 -6.89 -16.24 17.86
C ASP A 103 -6.14 -15.27 16.93
N ALA A 104 -4.86 -15.57 16.66
CA ALA A 104 -4.04 -14.74 15.79
C ALA A 104 -4.50 -14.84 14.33
N SER A 105 -4.76 -13.70 13.74
CA SER A 105 -5.15 -13.56 12.33
C SER A 105 -4.19 -12.61 11.62
N ILE A 106 -3.81 -12.98 10.39
CA ILE A 106 -2.91 -12.21 9.56
C ILE A 106 -3.56 -12.03 8.20
N THR A 107 -3.71 -10.78 7.79
CA THR A 107 -4.04 -10.45 6.40
C THR A 107 -2.76 -10.03 5.72
N TYR A 108 -2.42 -10.72 4.64
CA TYR A 108 -1.24 -10.44 3.84
C TYR A 108 -1.65 -10.14 2.39
N GLY A 109 -0.80 -9.44 1.65
CA GLY A 109 -1.03 -9.04 0.28
C GLY A 109 -0.11 -7.89 -0.11
N ALA A 110 -0.17 -7.49 -1.37
CA ALA A 110 0.62 -6.36 -1.84
C ALA A 110 0.30 -5.11 -1.02
N TYR A 111 1.29 -4.63 -0.30
CA TYR A 111 1.18 -3.34 0.38
C TYR A 111 1.19 -2.24 -0.67
N VAL A 112 0.04 -1.66 -0.89
CA VAL A 112 -0.08 -0.45 -1.70
C VAL A 112 0.08 0.73 -0.75
N LYS A 113 1.27 1.34 -0.76
CA LYS A 113 1.45 2.61 -0.08
C LYS A 113 0.59 3.63 -0.80
N ASP A 114 -0.47 4.07 -0.15
CA ASP A 114 -1.22 5.23 -0.62
C ASP A 114 -0.32 6.46 -0.54
N ILE A 115 0.46 6.70 -1.60
CA ILE A 115 1.24 7.92 -1.72
C ILE A 115 0.26 8.99 -2.19
N PHE A 116 -0.26 9.76 -1.25
CA PHE A 116 -1.01 10.95 -1.57
C PHE A 116 -0.05 12.07 -2.00
N SER A 117 -0.01 12.35 -3.28
CA SER A 117 0.54 13.62 -3.75
C SER A 117 -0.60 14.60 -4.01
N GLN A 118 -0.47 15.82 -3.51
CA GLN A 118 -1.41 16.89 -3.81
C GLN A 118 -0.74 17.89 -4.73
N GLU A 119 -1.38 18.18 -5.85
CA GLU A 119 -0.94 19.19 -6.77
C GLU A 119 -1.99 20.27 -6.94
N LYS A 120 -1.57 21.55 -6.92
CA LYS A 120 -2.44 22.67 -7.20
C LYS A 120 -2.34 23.02 -8.69
N VAL A 121 -3.31 22.55 -9.45
CA VAL A 121 -3.30 22.62 -10.93
C VAL A 121 -3.91 23.90 -11.51
N GLY A 122 -4.40 24.80 -10.67
CA GLY A 122 -5.02 26.05 -11.11
C GLY A 122 -6.39 25.84 -11.75
N ASN A 123 -6.83 26.81 -12.57
CA ASN A 123 -8.14 26.76 -13.23
C ASN A 123 -8.01 26.10 -14.61
N ILE A 124 -7.97 24.78 -14.61
CA ILE A 124 -7.85 23.95 -15.83
C ILE A 124 -8.96 22.91 -15.86
N THR A 125 -9.29 22.44 -17.06
CA THR A 125 -10.28 21.38 -17.28
C THR A 125 -9.66 20.00 -17.53
N THR A 126 -8.36 19.96 -17.76
CA THR A 126 -7.61 18.75 -18.04
C THR A 126 -6.25 18.82 -17.36
N HIS A 127 -5.85 17.73 -16.69
CA HIS A 127 -4.54 17.58 -16.07
C HIS A 127 -3.97 16.21 -16.40
N VAL A 128 -2.68 16.14 -16.69
CA VAL A 128 -1.97 14.90 -16.95
C VAL A 128 -1.06 14.60 -15.77
N ILE A 129 -1.19 13.40 -15.22
CA ILE A 129 -0.32 12.91 -14.16
C ILE A 129 0.73 11.99 -14.81
N GLU A 130 1.99 12.37 -14.69
CA GLU A 130 3.11 11.63 -15.28
C GLU A 130 3.88 10.82 -14.22
N GLY A 131 4.75 9.92 -14.67
CA GLY A 131 5.62 9.13 -13.79
C GLY A 131 4.92 8.00 -13.03
N LEU A 132 3.72 7.62 -13.46
CA LEU A 132 2.99 6.49 -12.87
C LEU A 132 3.61 5.15 -13.28
N SER A 133 3.62 4.20 -12.36
CA SER A 133 4.05 2.82 -12.64
C SER A 133 3.04 2.10 -13.53
N PRO A 134 3.47 1.25 -14.48
CA PRO A 134 2.55 0.47 -15.31
C PRO A 134 1.79 -0.58 -14.50
N GLN A 135 0.65 -1.04 -15.01
CA GLN A 135 -0.20 -2.09 -14.41
C GLN A 135 -0.54 -1.84 -12.94
N THR A 136 -0.63 -0.56 -12.56
CA THR A 136 -0.85 -0.15 -11.17
C THR A 136 -2.19 0.56 -11.04
N GLU A 137 -2.97 0.19 -10.03
CA GLU A 137 -4.21 0.87 -9.70
C GLU A 137 -3.91 2.16 -8.93
N TYR A 138 -4.46 3.28 -9.42
CA TYR A 138 -4.38 4.58 -8.78
C TYR A 138 -5.77 5.10 -8.42
N GLY A 139 -5.90 5.65 -7.21
CA GLY A 139 -7.06 6.41 -6.79
C GLY A 139 -6.81 7.91 -6.93
N TYR A 140 -7.79 8.66 -7.40
CA TYR A 140 -7.69 10.12 -7.44
C TYR A 140 -8.96 10.79 -6.97
N GLN A 141 -8.80 11.97 -6.41
CA GLN A 141 -9.87 12.86 -5.96
C GLN A 141 -9.52 14.29 -6.34
N VAL A 142 -10.54 15.10 -6.54
CA VAL A 142 -10.37 16.52 -6.83
C VAL A 142 -11.19 17.37 -5.87
N ARG A 143 -10.70 18.56 -5.58
CA ARG A 143 -11.46 19.60 -4.86
C ARG A 143 -11.18 20.96 -5.43
N SER A 144 -12.12 21.87 -5.32
CA SER A 144 -11.90 23.27 -5.67
C SER A 144 -11.31 24.05 -4.51
N VAL A 145 -10.42 24.97 -4.84
CA VAL A 145 -9.84 25.92 -3.89
C VAL A 145 -10.07 27.31 -4.43
N CYS A 146 -10.85 28.12 -3.70
CA CYS A 146 -11.14 29.49 -4.06
C CYS A 146 -10.70 30.44 -2.93
N LYS A 147 -9.58 31.11 -3.11
CA LYS A 147 -8.92 31.92 -2.06
C LYS A 147 -8.69 31.04 -0.80
N ASP A 148 -9.40 31.32 0.28
CA ASP A 148 -9.30 30.64 1.57
C ASP A 148 -10.39 29.59 1.79
N VAL A 149 -11.27 29.38 0.81
CA VAL A 149 -12.38 28.42 0.87
C VAL A 149 -12.05 27.19 0.05
N VAL A 150 -12.19 26.03 0.66
CA VAL A 150 -11.93 24.73 0.04
C VAL A 150 -13.22 23.90 0.04
N SER A 151 -13.56 23.29 -1.10
CA SER A 151 -14.69 22.35 -1.15
C SER A 151 -14.32 21.03 -0.47
N ASN A 152 -15.33 20.19 -0.21
CA ASN A 152 -15.08 18.78 0.08
C ASN A 152 -14.39 18.10 -1.11
N TRP A 153 -13.67 17.02 -0.84
CA TRP A 153 -13.13 16.15 -1.88
C TRP A 153 -14.24 15.47 -2.66
N SER A 154 -14.02 15.22 -3.94
CA SER A 154 -14.87 14.32 -4.73
C SER A 154 -14.83 12.90 -4.14
N SER A 155 -15.75 12.03 -4.57
CA SER A 155 -15.58 10.60 -4.38
C SER A 155 -14.27 10.12 -5.03
N VAL A 156 -13.64 9.08 -4.46
CA VAL A 156 -12.45 8.46 -5.05
C VAL A 156 -12.81 7.84 -6.39
N GLN A 157 -12.11 8.22 -7.44
CA GLN A 157 -12.15 7.54 -8.73
C GLN A 157 -10.90 6.66 -8.83
N ARG A 158 -10.99 5.54 -9.55
CA ARG A 158 -9.88 4.59 -9.71
C ARG A 158 -9.59 4.36 -11.17
N ALA A 159 -8.31 4.22 -11.50
CA ALA A 159 -7.84 3.87 -12.84
C ALA A 159 -6.63 2.94 -12.73
N VAL A 160 -6.53 1.98 -13.65
CA VAL A 160 -5.37 1.12 -13.77
C VAL A 160 -4.54 1.60 -14.96
N THR A 161 -3.25 1.83 -14.74
CA THR A 161 -2.33 2.19 -15.82
C THR A 161 -2.10 1.02 -16.76
N ALA A 162 -1.95 1.31 -18.04
CA ALA A 162 -1.69 0.29 -19.05
C ALA A 162 -0.33 -0.39 -18.85
N ASP A 163 -0.18 -1.60 -19.40
CA ASP A 163 1.09 -2.29 -19.48
C ASP A 163 1.98 -1.62 -20.55
N ILE A 164 3.18 -1.18 -20.16
CA ILE A 164 4.16 -0.64 -21.12
C ILE A 164 4.82 -1.75 -21.97
N SER A 165 4.72 -3.00 -21.61
CA SER A 165 5.29 -4.09 -22.41
C SER A 165 4.59 -4.29 -23.78
N ALA A 166 3.42 -3.68 -23.99
CA ALA A 166 2.73 -3.66 -25.29
C ALA A 166 3.12 -2.46 -26.16
N VAL A 167 3.88 -1.50 -25.64
CA VAL A 167 4.38 -0.38 -26.41
C VAL A 167 5.76 -0.73 -26.95
N THR A 168 5.78 -1.60 -27.97
CA THR A 168 6.89 -1.57 -28.92
C THR A 168 6.96 -0.14 -29.47
N SER A 169 7.88 0.64 -28.92
CA SER A 169 8.25 1.97 -29.39
C SER A 169 7.09 2.74 -30.05
N VAL A 170 6.21 3.34 -29.25
CA VAL A 170 5.61 4.56 -29.72
C VAL A 170 6.78 5.54 -29.83
N ARG A 171 7.34 5.62 -31.00
CA ARG A 171 8.05 6.83 -31.37
C ARG A 171 6.99 7.91 -31.19
N SER A 172 7.22 8.84 -30.29
CA SER A 172 6.36 10.00 -30.07
C SER A 172 6.25 10.91 -31.30
N CYS A 173 6.33 10.32 -32.49
CA CYS A 173 6.55 10.93 -33.78
C CYS A 173 5.67 10.32 -34.85
N ASP A 174 4.57 9.67 -34.52
CA ASP A 174 3.61 9.29 -35.54
C ASP A 174 3.02 10.56 -36.17
N PRO A 175 3.22 10.79 -37.48
CA PRO A 175 2.75 12.00 -38.13
C PRO A 175 1.21 12.00 -38.10
N LEU A 176 0.63 13.05 -37.57
CA LEU A 176 -0.80 13.29 -37.72
C LEU A 176 -1.06 13.82 -39.11
N VAL A 177 -1.73 13.01 -39.93
CA VAL A 177 -2.09 13.39 -41.33
C VAL A 177 -3.58 13.63 -41.37
N TYR A 178 -4.00 14.81 -41.81
CA TYR A 178 -5.40 15.13 -42.04
C TYR A 178 -5.58 16.10 -43.21
N VAL A 179 -6.78 16.12 -43.76
CA VAL A 179 -7.15 17.02 -44.88
C VAL A 179 -7.95 18.19 -44.33
N SER A 180 -7.55 19.40 -44.67
CA SER A 180 -8.31 20.63 -44.36
C SER A 180 -8.47 21.46 -45.62
N GLY A 181 -9.71 21.54 -46.10
CA GLY A 181 -10.02 22.19 -47.38
C GLY A 181 -9.36 21.48 -48.57
N ARG A 182 -8.41 22.14 -49.24
CA ARG A 182 -7.66 21.59 -50.39
C ARG A 182 -6.21 21.24 -50.02
N GLN A 183 -5.89 21.14 -48.77
CA GLN A 183 -4.54 20.91 -48.27
C GLN A 183 -4.49 19.63 -47.43
N ILE A 184 -3.41 18.85 -47.63
CA ILE A 184 -3.02 17.78 -46.72
C ILE A 184 -2.09 18.40 -45.68
N ILE A 185 -2.48 18.32 -44.44
CA ILE A 185 -1.67 18.81 -43.30
C ILE A 185 -1.01 17.60 -42.65
N ILE A 186 0.32 17.64 -42.56
CA ILE A 186 1.13 16.63 -41.90
C ILE A 186 1.82 17.34 -40.75
N ALA A 187 1.41 17.00 -39.53
CA ALA A 187 2.04 17.51 -38.32
C ALA A 187 3.00 16.46 -37.79
N THR A 188 4.29 16.76 -37.78
CA THR A 188 5.33 15.89 -37.22
C THR A 188 5.87 16.53 -35.96
N LEU A 189 6.10 15.74 -34.94
CA LEU A 189 6.69 16.18 -33.65
C LEU A 189 8.22 16.03 -33.63
N CYS A 190 8.81 15.41 -34.65
CA CYS A 190 10.24 15.11 -34.72
C CYS A 190 10.89 15.66 -35.99
N GLY A 191 11.93 16.44 -35.83
CA GLY A 191 12.49 17.32 -36.84
C GLY A 191 13.35 16.70 -37.99
N SER A 192 13.23 15.42 -38.34
CA SER A 192 14.09 14.82 -39.39
C SER A 192 13.39 13.78 -40.27
N GLU A 193 12.10 13.86 -40.44
CA GLU A 193 11.35 12.89 -41.24
C GLU A 193 11.28 13.32 -42.71
N ARG A 194 11.32 12.31 -43.63
CA ARG A 194 11.09 12.54 -45.06
C ARG A 194 9.64 12.25 -45.36
N ILE A 195 9.00 13.21 -46.04
CA ILE A 195 7.64 13.07 -46.49
C ILE A 195 7.70 12.84 -47.99
N SER A 196 7.05 11.78 -48.50
CA SER A 196 6.89 11.52 -49.91
C SER A 196 5.40 11.32 -50.22
N VAL A 197 4.90 12.03 -51.19
CA VAL A 197 3.50 11.99 -51.63
C VAL A 197 3.42 11.28 -52.96
N TYR A 198 2.55 10.30 -53.08
CA TYR A 198 2.32 9.54 -54.32
C TYR A 198 0.87 9.69 -54.77
N ASN A 199 0.64 9.67 -56.07
CA ASN A 199 -0.71 9.49 -56.59
C ASN A 199 -1.16 8.02 -56.53
N LEU A 200 -2.42 7.76 -56.88
CA LEU A 200 -2.98 6.40 -56.85
C LEU A 200 -2.33 5.43 -57.84
N SER A 201 -1.57 5.93 -58.83
CA SER A 201 -0.79 5.12 -59.76
C SER A 201 0.63 4.84 -59.26
N GLY A 202 0.99 5.28 -58.05
CA GLY A 202 2.31 5.08 -57.46
C GLY A 202 3.39 6.07 -57.93
N GLN A 203 3.02 7.11 -58.69
CA GLN A 203 3.92 8.15 -59.12
C GLN A 203 4.15 9.15 -57.97
N MET A 204 5.42 9.42 -57.64
CA MET A 204 5.80 10.38 -56.62
C MET A 204 5.49 11.82 -57.11
N LEU A 205 4.77 12.57 -56.30
CA LEU A 205 4.36 13.95 -56.56
C LEU A 205 5.22 14.98 -55.81
N TYR A 206 5.79 14.55 -54.68
CA TYR A 206 6.62 15.40 -53.81
C TYR A 206 7.53 14.52 -52.95
#